data_91967d5948358b02929904bdcb9a1119
#
_entry.id   91967d5948358b02929904bdcb9a1119
#
_cell.length_a   1.000
_cell.length_b   1.000
_cell.length_c   1.000
_cell.angle_alpha   90.00
_cell.angle_beta   90.00
_cell.angle_gamma   90.00
#
_symmetry.space_group_name_H-M   'P 1'
#
loop_
_entity.id
_entity.type
_entity.pdbx_description
1 polymer ?
#
loop_
_entity_poly.entity_id
_entity_poly.type
_entity_poly.pdbx_seq_one_letter_code
_entity_poly.pdbx_strand_id
1 'polypeptide(L)'
;MILIFRFERLNYATNAISTILPGKIDRAHFLSNLILSDEGSNGKLWRVNLDSYLSHPEMICSLPDLNNATYEGDALFISGDRSKFMSKDDERQILQIFPNATIVWLKDCGHLLHLDKQKEFCENVITFLEK
;
A
#
# COMPACT_ATOMS: atom_id res chain seq x y z
N MET A 1 34.21 -8.34 4.46
CA MET A 1 33.97 -8.30 3.00
C MET A 1 32.51 -8.52 2.59
N ILE A 2 31.75 -9.34 3.27
CA ILE A 2 30.35 -9.65 2.94
C ILE A 2 29.41 -8.45 3.22
N LEU A 3 29.67 -7.66 4.26
CA LEU A 3 28.82 -6.51 4.64
C LEU A 3 28.86 -5.36 3.61
N ILE A 4 30.00 -5.12 2.97
CA ILE A 4 30.20 -4.04 1.99
C ILE A 4 29.42 -4.33 0.70
N PHE A 5 29.44 -5.59 0.23
CA PHE A 5 28.66 -5.99 -0.95
C PHE A 5 27.14 -5.92 -0.73
N ARG A 6 26.68 -6.14 0.49
CA ARG A 6 25.26 -6.03 0.86
C ARG A 6 24.80 -4.57 0.79
N PHE A 7 25.63 -3.65 1.26
CA PHE A 7 25.35 -2.20 1.27
C PHE A 7 25.35 -1.60 -0.14
N GLU A 8 26.33 -1.95 -0.97
CA GLU A 8 26.41 -1.50 -2.37
C GLU A 8 25.23 -1.97 -3.21
N ARG A 9 24.78 -3.23 -3.04
CA ARG A 9 23.63 -3.77 -3.75
C ARG A 9 22.32 -3.08 -3.35
N LEU A 10 22.16 -2.75 -2.09
CA LEU A 10 20.99 -2.02 -1.62
C LEU A 10 21.00 -0.58 -2.16
N ASN A 11 22.13 0.08 -2.15
CA ASN A 11 22.27 1.42 -2.72
C ASN A 11 22.00 1.43 -4.23
N TYR A 12 22.48 0.45 -4.97
CA TYR A 12 22.18 0.30 -6.39
C TYR A 12 20.67 0.14 -6.63
N ALA A 13 20.01 -0.75 -5.90
CA ALA A 13 18.57 -0.93 -6.01
C ALA A 13 17.79 0.35 -5.63
N THR A 14 18.22 1.04 -4.57
CA THR A 14 17.63 2.32 -4.13
C THR A 14 17.75 3.38 -5.22
N ASN A 15 18.91 3.49 -5.84
CA ASN A 15 19.16 4.46 -6.91
C ASN A 15 18.35 4.12 -8.17
N ALA A 16 18.29 2.83 -8.56
CA ALA A 16 17.56 2.38 -9.73
C ALA A 16 16.07 2.69 -9.66
N ILE A 17 15.47 2.61 -8.46
CA ILE A 17 14.03 2.88 -8.28
C ILE A 17 13.73 4.33 -7.90
N SER A 18 14.74 5.16 -7.65
CA SER A 18 14.56 6.55 -7.19
C SER A 18 13.80 7.44 -8.18
N THR A 19 13.91 7.15 -9.47
CA THR A 19 13.19 7.85 -10.54
C THR A 19 11.73 7.46 -10.63
N ILE A 20 11.39 6.23 -10.24
CA ILE A 20 10.03 5.68 -10.28
C ILE A 20 9.32 5.98 -8.97
N LEU A 21 10.02 5.83 -7.84
CA LEU A 21 9.53 6.09 -6.49
C LEU A 21 10.36 7.21 -5.83
N PRO A 22 10.01 8.48 -6.03
CA PRO A 22 10.77 9.61 -5.49
C PRO A 22 10.69 9.72 -3.95
N GLY A 23 9.63 9.21 -3.33
CA GLY A 23 9.46 9.21 -1.87
C GLY A 23 10.44 8.26 -1.16
N LYS A 24 11.13 8.74 -0.13
CA LYS A 24 12.07 7.89 0.64
C LYS A 24 11.37 6.76 1.38
N ILE A 25 10.19 7.03 1.93
CA ILE A 25 9.36 6.06 2.68
C ILE A 25 8.86 4.98 1.73
N ASP A 26 8.34 5.37 0.56
CA ASP A 26 7.85 4.43 -0.46
C ASP A 26 8.97 3.49 -0.93
N ARG A 27 10.17 4.02 -1.17
CA ARG A 27 11.35 3.20 -1.53
C ARG A 27 11.73 2.23 -0.42
N ALA A 28 11.76 2.67 0.83
CA ALA A 28 12.11 1.82 1.96
C ALA A 28 11.09 0.67 2.10
N HIS A 29 9.81 0.97 1.99
CA HIS A 29 8.74 -0.02 2.02
C HIS A 29 8.86 -1.01 0.85
N PHE A 30 9.07 -0.53 -0.36
CA PHE A 30 9.26 -1.39 -1.54
C PHE A 30 10.47 -2.31 -1.37
N LEU A 31 11.63 -1.77 -0.96
CA LEU A 31 12.86 -2.52 -0.76
C LEU A 31 12.80 -3.51 0.42
N SER A 32 11.89 -3.34 1.38
CA SER A 32 11.70 -4.30 2.48
C SER A 32 11.22 -5.68 2.00
N ASN A 33 10.70 -5.76 0.78
CA ASN A 33 10.30 -7.00 0.12
C ASN A 33 11.44 -7.67 -0.68
N LEU A 34 12.63 -7.07 -0.72
CA LEU A 34 13.79 -7.65 -1.37
C LEU A 34 14.51 -8.59 -0.41
N ILE A 35 14.54 -9.89 -0.72
CA ILE A 35 15.27 -10.91 0.04
C ILE A 35 16.64 -11.10 -0.64
N LEU A 36 17.69 -11.08 0.17
CA LEU A 36 19.02 -11.46 -0.27
C LEU A 36 19.19 -12.97 -0.02
N SER A 37 19.33 -13.75 -1.10
CA SER A 37 19.65 -15.18 -1.00
C SER A 37 21.08 -15.36 -0.52
N ASP A 38 21.29 -16.18 0.51
CA ASP A 38 22.63 -16.54 1.03
C ASP A 38 23.29 -17.65 0.19
N GLU A 39 22.55 -18.35 -0.64
CA GLU A 39 23.07 -19.41 -1.49
C GLU A 39 23.57 -18.82 -2.81
N GLY A 40 24.87 -18.64 -2.93
CA GLY A 40 25.79 -18.54 -4.11
C GLY A 40 25.27 -18.17 -5.49
N SER A 41 24.00 -18.07 -5.68
CA SER A 41 23.33 -17.58 -6.89
C SER A 41 23.23 -16.06 -6.83
N ASN A 42 23.57 -15.38 -7.92
CA ASN A 42 23.38 -13.93 -8.11
C ASN A 42 21.91 -13.47 -8.00
N GLY A 43 21.03 -14.28 -7.39
CA GLY A 43 19.58 -14.13 -7.34
C GLY A 43 19.14 -13.22 -6.20
N LYS A 44 18.69 -12.04 -6.55
CA LYS A 44 17.79 -11.26 -5.71
C LYS A 44 16.42 -11.90 -5.80
N LEU A 45 15.87 -12.32 -4.67
CA LEU A 45 14.51 -12.85 -4.60
C LEU A 45 13.58 -11.79 -4.02
N TRP A 46 12.45 -11.60 -4.65
CA TRP A 46 11.37 -10.82 -4.09
C TRP A 46 10.53 -11.71 -3.17
N ARG A 47 10.15 -11.20 -2.02
CA ARG A 47 9.22 -11.89 -1.09
C ARG A 47 7.86 -12.10 -1.75
N VAL A 48 7.44 -11.16 -2.58
CA VAL A 48 6.19 -11.22 -3.35
C VAL A 48 6.41 -11.95 -4.68
N ASN A 49 5.43 -12.71 -5.12
CA ASN A 49 5.45 -13.35 -6.43
C ASN A 49 5.17 -12.32 -7.53
N LEU A 50 6.25 -11.71 -8.05
CA LEU A 50 6.15 -10.69 -9.10
C LEU A 50 5.57 -11.24 -10.40
N ASP A 51 5.82 -12.51 -10.73
CA ASP A 51 5.32 -13.10 -11.97
C ASP A 51 3.79 -13.17 -11.97
N SER A 52 3.19 -13.59 -10.83
CA SER A 52 1.73 -13.56 -10.67
C SER A 52 1.17 -12.12 -10.72
N TYR A 53 1.89 -11.18 -10.16
CA TYR A 53 1.49 -9.77 -10.13
C TYR A 53 1.50 -9.15 -11.54
N LEU A 54 2.52 -9.45 -12.33
CA LEU A 54 2.69 -8.92 -13.68
C LEU A 54 1.81 -9.62 -14.71
N SER A 55 1.46 -10.89 -14.47
CA SER A 55 0.63 -11.68 -15.39
C SER A 55 -0.85 -11.31 -15.32
N HIS A 56 -1.32 -10.83 -14.14
CA HIS A 56 -2.74 -10.56 -13.90
C HIS A 56 -2.98 -9.26 -13.13
N PRO A 57 -2.47 -8.11 -13.62
CA PRO A 57 -2.59 -6.84 -12.92
C PRO A 57 -4.05 -6.39 -12.74
N GLU A 58 -4.93 -6.74 -13.68
CA GLU A 58 -6.35 -6.44 -13.64
C GLU A 58 -7.07 -7.12 -12.46
N MET A 59 -6.65 -8.33 -12.08
CA MET A 59 -7.26 -9.06 -10.95
C MET A 59 -6.95 -8.43 -9.60
N ILE A 60 -5.83 -7.71 -9.51
CA ILE A 60 -5.38 -7.07 -8.27
C ILE A 60 -6.03 -5.69 -8.11
N CYS A 61 -6.29 -5.03 -9.23
CA CYS A 61 -6.83 -3.67 -9.25
C CYS A 61 -8.35 -3.61 -9.43
N SER A 62 -9.02 -4.75 -9.58
CA SER A 62 -10.48 -4.82 -9.73
C SER A 62 -11.15 -5.43 -8.49
N LEU A 63 -12.30 -4.90 -8.14
CA LEU A 63 -13.20 -5.57 -7.20
C LEU A 63 -13.92 -6.71 -7.93
N PRO A 64 -14.14 -7.86 -7.27
CA PRO A 64 -14.98 -8.91 -7.82
C PRO A 64 -16.42 -8.40 -7.97
N ASP A 65 -17.19 -9.01 -8.86
CA ASP A 65 -18.63 -8.76 -8.93
C ASP A 65 -19.30 -9.21 -7.61
N LEU A 66 -19.79 -8.26 -6.86
CA LEU A 66 -20.43 -8.50 -5.57
C LEU A 66 -21.93 -8.83 -5.70
N ASN A 67 -22.48 -8.98 -6.94
CA ASN A 67 -23.88 -9.34 -7.22
C ASN A 67 -24.89 -8.49 -6.41
N ASN A 68 -24.65 -7.19 -6.30
CA ASN A 68 -25.40 -6.24 -5.49
C ASN A 68 -25.41 -6.54 -3.97
N ALA A 69 -24.44 -7.31 -3.47
CA ALA A 69 -24.32 -7.52 -2.04
C ALA A 69 -24.01 -6.20 -1.32
N THR A 70 -24.62 -6.01 -0.15
CA THR A 70 -24.36 -4.88 0.74
C THR A 70 -23.87 -5.39 2.09
N TYR A 71 -23.04 -4.58 2.74
CA TYR A 71 -22.62 -4.81 4.11
C TYR A 71 -23.21 -3.72 5.01
N GLU A 72 -24.18 -4.10 5.84
CA GLU A 72 -24.94 -3.22 6.70
C GLU A 72 -24.24 -2.86 8.03
N GLY A 73 -23.11 -3.51 8.31
CA GLY A 73 -22.31 -3.21 9.51
C GLY A 73 -21.51 -1.92 9.38
N ASP A 74 -21.00 -1.44 10.51
CA ASP A 74 -20.12 -0.29 10.53
C ASP A 74 -18.82 -0.59 9.77
N ALA A 75 -18.39 0.34 8.92
CA ALA A 75 -17.16 0.26 8.15
C ALA A 75 -16.43 1.60 8.18
N LEU A 76 -15.09 1.56 8.29
CA LEU A 76 -14.24 2.75 8.24
C LEU A 76 -13.32 2.68 7.04
N PHE A 77 -13.44 3.65 6.16
CA PHE A 77 -12.52 3.89 5.05
C PHE A 77 -11.68 5.11 5.34
N ILE A 78 -10.35 4.94 5.36
CA ILE A 78 -9.42 6.07 5.53
C ILE A 78 -8.55 6.16 4.28
N SER A 79 -8.50 7.32 3.65
CA SER A 79 -7.66 7.56 2.48
C SER A 79 -6.85 8.86 2.64
N GLY A 80 -5.69 8.90 2.00
CA GLY A 80 -4.92 10.15 1.87
C GLY A 80 -5.33 10.91 0.63
N ASP A 81 -5.44 12.22 0.72
CA ASP A 81 -5.87 13.10 -0.37
C ASP A 81 -4.89 13.16 -1.55
N ARG A 82 -3.64 12.70 -1.35
CA ARG A 82 -2.62 12.55 -2.39
C ARG A 82 -2.44 11.11 -2.88
N SER A 83 -3.22 10.16 -2.34
CA SER A 83 -3.23 8.78 -2.81
C SER A 83 -3.91 8.69 -4.17
N LYS A 84 -3.39 7.83 -5.06
CA LYS A 84 -3.98 7.56 -6.39
C LYS A 84 -4.87 6.33 -6.40
N PHE A 85 -5.01 5.63 -5.26
CA PHE A 85 -5.76 4.37 -5.17
C PHE A 85 -7.24 4.55 -4.86
N MET A 86 -7.62 5.69 -4.33
CA MET A 86 -9.00 6.06 -4.06
C MET A 86 -9.19 7.53 -4.41
N SER A 87 -10.30 7.85 -5.04
CA SER A 87 -10.72 9.21 -5.40
C SER A 87 -12.01 9.58 -4.69
N LYS A 88 -12.39 10.85 -4.74
CA LYS A 88 -13.68 11.31 -4.23
C LYS A 88 -14.87 10.71 -5.00
N ASP A 89 -14.67 10.36 -6.25
CA ASP A 89 -15.73 9.77 -7.09
C ASP A 89 -16.06 8.33 -6.65
N ASP A 90 -15.11 7.64 -6.00
CA ASP A 90 -15.30 6.27 -5.49
C ASP A 90 -16.19 6.22 -4.24
N GLU A 91 -16.36 7.35 -3.52
CA GLU A 91 -17.21 7.41 -2.32
C GLU A 91 -18.64 6.92 -2.58
N ARG A 92 -19.21 7.28 -3.74
CA ARG A 92 -20.56 6.86 -4.12
C ARG A 92 -20.65 5.34 -4.25
N GLN A 93 -19.66 4.70 -4.85
CA GLN A 93 -19.63 3.25 -5.03
C GLN A 93 -19.40 2.54 -3.69
N ILE A 94 -18.54 3.09 -2.85
CA ILE A 94 -18.33 2.58 -1.49
C ILE A 94 -19.65 2.59 -0.70
N LEU A 95 -20.37 3.71 -0.71
CA LEU A 95 -21.64 3.84 0.03
C LEU A 95 -22.78 3.00 -0.55
N GLN A 96 -22.72 2.59 -1.81
CA GLN A 96 -23.66 1.61 -2.37
C GLN A 96 -23.45 0.21 -1.77
N ILE A 97 -22.20 -0.18 -1.50
CA ILE A 97 -21.86 -1.49 -0.95
C ILE A 97 -21.86 -1.45 0.59
N PHE A 98 -21.42 -0.34 1.19
CA PHE A 98 -21.26 -0.12 2.62
C PHE A 98 -22.09 1.11 3.04
N PRO A 99 -23.41 1.01 3.15
CA PRO A 99 -24.29 2.17 3.38
C PRO A 99 -24.01 2.88 4.71
N ASN A 100 -23.48 2.18 5.72
CA ASN A 100 -23.12 2.73 7.01
C ASN A 100 -21.64 3.07 7.15
N ALA A 101 -20.91 3.19 6.03
CA ALA A 101 -19.49 3.49 6.07
C ALA A 101 -19.21 4.94 6.52
N THR A 102 -18.20 5.09 7.36
CA THR A 102 -17.53 6.35 7.64
C THR A 102 -16.33 6.49 6.70
N ILE A 103 -16.27 7.58 5.93
CA ILE A 103 -15.16 7.85 5.00
C ILE A 103 -14.37 9.05 5.50
N VAL A 104 -13.08 8.87 5.74
CA VAL A 104 -12.16 9.90 6.25
C VAL A 104 -11.04 10.14 5.26
N TRP A 105 -10.78 11.41 4.95
CA TRP A 105 -9.66 11.83 4.11
C TRP A 105 -8.61 12.55 4.95
N LEU A 106 -7.40 11.98 5.01
CA LEU A 106 -6.28 12.60 5.67
C LEU A 106 -5.61 13.60 4.70
N LYS A 107 -5.52 14.85 5.14
CA LYS A 107 -4.96 15.93 4.35
C LYS A 107 -3.44 15.81 4.24
N ASP A 108 -2.90 16.14 3.07
CA ASP A 108 -1.46 16.09 2.77
C ASP A 108 -0.85 14.71 3.04
N CYS A 109 -1.58 13.65 2.74
CA CYS A 109 -1.24 12.27 3.04
C CYS A 109 -1.23 11.41 1.77
N GLY A 110 -0.21 10.58 1.60
CA GLY A 110 -0.08 9.62 0.51
C GLY A 110 -0.84 8.33 0.78
N HIS A 111 -0.38 7.24 0.16
CA HIS A 111 -1.01 5.93 0.32
C HIS A 111 -0.65 5.25 1.65
N LEU A 112 0.54 5.48 2.18
CA LEU A 112 1.01 4.87 3.42
C LEU A 112 0.59 5.69 4.65
N LEU A 113 -0.71 5.75 4.91
CA LEU A 113 -1.35 6.58 5.93
C LEU A 113 -0.70 6.46 7.32
N HIS A 114 -0.42 5.23 7.74
CA HIS A 114 0.16 4.90 9.04
C HIS A 114 1.62 5.34 9.18
N LEU A 115 2.30 5.68 8.08
CA LEU A 115 3.65 6.24 8.06
C LEU A 115 3.62 7.76 7.90
N ASP A 116 2.76 8.27 7.02
CA ASP A 116 2.67 9.69 6.70
C ASP A 116 1.99 10.49 7.82
N LYS A 117 0.92 9.93 8.40
CA LYS A 117 0.02 10.59 9.36
C LYS A 117 -0.37 9.62 10.50
N GLN A 118 0.64 9.02 11.14
CA GLN A 118 0.46 7.98 12.15
C GLN A 118 -0.54 8.38 13.26
N LYS A 119 -0.41 9.59 13.80
CA LYS A 119 -1.26 10.06 14.88
C LYS A 119 -2.72 10.16 14.44
N GLU A 120 -2.98 10.89 13.36
CA GLU A 120 -4.33 11.08 12.81
C GLU A 120 -4.95 9.74 12.39
N PHE A 121 -4.17 8.84 11.80
CA PHE A 121 -4.61 7.49 11.45
C PHE A 121 -5.06 6.72 12.70
N CYS A 122 -4.23 6.66 13.75
CA CYS A 122 -4.57 5.95 14.98
C CYS A 122 -5.79 6.57 15.68
N GLU A 123 -5.91 7.89 15.74
CA GLU A 123 -7.05 8.58 16.36
C GLU A 123 -8.36 8.20 15.65
N ASN A 124 -8.39 8.18 14.33
CA ASN A 124 -9.60 7.77 13.57
C ASN A 124 -9.96 6.31 13.81
N VAL A 125 -8.97 5.40 13.82
CA VAL A 125 -9.19 3.97 14.09
C VAL A 125 -9.72 3.75 15.50
N ILE A 126 -9.09 4.37 16.51
CA ILE A 126 -9.53 4.24 17.91
C ILE A 126 -10.95 4.77 18.09
N THR A 127 -11.23 5.98 17.57
CA THR A 127 -12.57 6.58 17.64
C THR A 127 -13.64 5.69 17.00
N PHE A 128 -13.29 4.98 15.92
CA PHE A 128 -14.20 4.06 15.26
C PHE A 128 -14.45 2.79 16.10
N LEU A 129 -13.41 2.25 16.74
CA LEU A 129 -13.51 1.02 17.55
C LEU A 129 -14.18 1.22 18.91
N GLU A 130 -14.23 2.46 19.41
CA GLU A 130 -14.85 2.81 20.69
C GLU A 130 -16.34 3.19 20.59
N LYS A 131 -16.92 3.15 19.38
CA LYS A 131 -18.36 3.35 19.17
C LYS A 131 -19.17 2.13 19.60
#